data_781c885236d8c7a2422f1ce9eb923965
#
_entry.id   781c885236d8c7a2422f1ce9eb923965
#
_cell.length_a   1.000
_cell.length_b   1.000
_cell.length_c   1.000
_cell.angle_alpha   90.00
_cell.angle_beta   90.00
_cell.angle_gamma   90.00
#
_symmetry.space_group_name_H-M   'P 1'
#
loop_
_entity.id
_entity.type
_entity.pdbx_description
1 polymer ?
#
loop_
_entity_poly.entity_id
_entity_poly.type
_entity_poly.pdbx_seq_one_letter_code
_entity_poly.pdbx_strand_id
1 'polypeptide(L)'
;MQLKYDLYTINNAMGSGKNRQYIRLILREPLTARELEAAIEKRCSLTKGDVAAVLTELRDLCVQAFIEGRRFYIPEIGYLSLAASLNVDDNNADRKVTGNDVRIAGINFRPEASLVKEVSQGVRFVRTKHSNQSSQYTEQQMSEQVKTYLKE
;
A
#
# COMPACT_ATOMS: atom_id res chain seq x y z
N MET A 1 -7.40 -15.54 -14.26
CA MET A 1 -6.66 -14.35 -14.74
C MET A 1 -5.16 -14.58 -14.57
N GLN A 2 -4.30 -14.09 -15.50
CA GLN A 2 -2.84 -14.26 -15.41
C GLN A 2 -2.21 -12.96 -14.89
N LEU A 3 -1.47 -13.06 -13.79
CA LEU A 3 -0.70 -11.97 -13.22
C LEU A 3 0.78 -12.15 -13.59
N LYS A 4 1.34 -11.16 -14.26
CA LYS A 4 2.73 -11.19 -14.71
C LYS A 4 3.67 -10.82 -13.58
N TYR A 5 4.81 -11.52 -13.49
CA TYR A 5 5.86 -11.17 -12.55
C TYR A 5 7.24 -11.28 -13.20
N ASP A 6 8.20 -10.57 -12.64
CA ASP A 6 9.61 -10.63 -12.99
C ASP A 6 10.45 -10.97 -11.76
N LEU A 7 11.63 -11.54 -11.99
CA LEU A 7 12.61 -11.86 -10.96
C LEU A 7 13.80 -10.91 -11.09
N TYR A 8 14.18 -10.29 -10.01
CA TYR A 8 15.40 -9.49 -9.94
C TYR A 8 16.29 -9.94 -8.78
N THR A 9 17.58 -9.72 -8.94
CA THR A 9 18.58 -10.09 -7.94
C THR A 9 19.19 -8.84 -7.37
N ILE A 10 19.22 -8.71 -6.04
CA ILE A 10 19.95 -7.64 -5.36
C ILE A 10 21.32 -8.21 -4.97
N ASN A 11 22.37 -7.59 -5.49
CA ASN A 11 23.73 -7.86 -5.10
C ASN A 11 24.02 -7.08 -3.82
N ASN A 12 24.01 -7.75 -2.67
CA ASN A 12 24.45 -7.13 -1.42
C ASN A 12 25.97 -6.98 -1.44
N ALA A 13 26.44 -5.78 -1.71
CA ALA A 13 27.87 -5.43 -1.68
C ALA A 13 28.47 -5.43 -0.26
N MET A 14 27.66 -5.52 0.80
CA MET A 14 28.10 -5.58 2.20
C MET A 14 27.66 -6.90 2.86
N GLY A 15 28.54 -7.90 2.75
CA GLY A 15 28.69 -9.00 3.71
C GLY A 15 27.55 -10.00 3.82
N SER A 16 27.53 -10.99 3.07
CA SER A 16 27.19 -12.41 3.23
C SER A 16 27.06 -13.15 1.90
N GLY A 17 27.59 -12.63 0.80
CA GLY A 17 27.89 -13.41 -0.43
C GLY A 17 26.71 -14.15 -1.10
N LYS A 18 25.48 -14.00 -0.65
CA LYS A 18 24.31 -14.69 -1.23
C LYS A 18 23.44 -13.69 -1.97
N ASN A 19 23.48 -13.76 -3.29
CA ASN A 19 22.52 -13.08 -4.15
C ASN A 19 21.10 -13.55 -3.80
N ARG A 20 20.24 -12.66 -3.32
CA ARG A 20 18.83 -12.97 -3.04
C ARG A 20 17.99 -12.61 -4.24
N GLN A 21 17.14 -13.54 -4.65
CA GLN A 21 16.13 -13.28 -5.68
C GLN A 21 14.86 -12.73 -5.06
N TYR A 22 14.31 -11.71 -5.70
CA TYR A 22 13.07 -11.06 -5.32
C TYR A 22 12.08 -11.11 -6.48
N ILE A 23 10.80 -11.09 -6.15
CA ILE A 23 9.70 -11.08 -7.12
C ILE A 23 9.15 -9.66 -7.21
N ARG A 24 9.00 -9.17 -8.44
CA ARG A 24 8.26 -7.94 -8.73
C ARG A 24 7.01 -8.30 -9.52
N LEU A 25 5.84 -7.94 -9.00
CA LEU A 25 4.60 -8.03 -9.75
C LEU A 25 4.53 -6.90 -10.77
N ILE A 26 4.10 -7.24 -11.99
CA ILE A 26 3.83 -6.24 -13.04
C ILE A 26 2.34 -5.93 -12.95
N LEU A 27 2.04 -4.82 -12.27
CA LEU A 27 0.68 -4.36 -12.09
C LEU A 27 0.26 -3.49 -13.29
N ARG A 28 -1.05 -3.45 -13.53
CA ARG A 28 -1.67 -2.53 -14.49
C ARG A 28 -1.92 -1.19 -13.81
N GLU A 29 -2.36 -0.21 -14.59
CA GLU A 29 -2.87 1.06 -14.07
C GLU A 29 -3.93 0.83 -12.98
N PRO A 30 -3.93 1.66 -11.94
CA PRO A 30 -4.91 1.55 -10.86
C PRO A 30 -6.32 1.80 -11.40
N LEU A 31 -7.30 1.12 -10.79
CA LEU A 31 -8.71 1.37 -11.08
C LEU A 31 -9.06 2.80 -10.66
N THR A 32 -9.52 3.61 -11.60
CA THR A 32 -9.89 5.00 -11.34
C THR A 32 -11.22 5.10 -10.59
N ALA A 33 -11.45 6.23 -9.91
CA ALA A 33 -12.72 6.48 -9.22
C ALA A 33 -13.93 6.36 -10.17
N ARG A 34 -13.82 6.91 -11.39
CA ARG A 34 -14.87 6.84 -12.41
C ARG A 34 -15.18 5.41 -12.86
N GLU A 35 -14.14 4.58 -13.00
CA GLU A 35 -14.32 3.16 -13.36
C GLU A 35 -14.96 2.38 -12.22
N LEU A 36 -14.58 2.68 -10.97
CA LEU A 36 -15.17 2.08 -9.79
C LEU A 36 -16.66 2.44 -9.68
N GLU A 37 -17.01 3.71 -9.78
CA GLU A 37 -18.40 4.20 -9.76
C GLU A 37 -19.24 3.54 -10.86
N ALA A 38 -18.73 3.51 -12.10
CA ALA A 38 -19.41 2.88 -13.22
C ALA A 38 -19.57 1.35 -13.06
N ALA A 39 -18.61 0.69 -12.44
CA ALA A 39 -18.67 -0.75 -12.17
C ALA A 39 -19.72 -1.08 -11.10
N ILE A 40 -19.85 -0.26 -10.06
CA ILE A 40 -20.85 -0.40 -9.00
C ILE A 40 -22.25 -0.10 -9.57
N GLU A 41 -22.43 1.01 -10.29
CA GLU A 41 -23.68 1.40 -10.93
C GLU A 41 -24.25 0.25 -11.79
N LYS A 42 -23.41 -0.46 -12.54
CA LYS A 42 -23.84 -1.61 -13.37
C LYS A 42 -24.31 -2.83 -12.56
N ARG A 43 -23.93 -2.93 -11.29
CA ARG A 43 -24.21 -4.10 -10.45
C ARG A 43 -25.28 -3.84 -9.38
N CYS A 44 -25.54 -2.58 -9.09
CA CYS A 44 -26.46 -2.12 -8.06
C CYS A 44 -27.45 -1.11 -8.64
N SER A 45 -28.54 -0.86 -7.92
CA SER A 45 -29.53 0.17 -8.26
C SER A 45 -29.10 1.60 -7.91
N LEU A 46 -27.82 1.81 -7.61
CA LEU A 46 -27.25 3.11 -7.22
C LEU A 46 -26.80 3.88 -8.45
N THR A 47 -27.00 5.19 -8.42
CA THR A 47 -26.39 6.10 -9.40
C THR A 47 -24.92 6.35 -9.09
N LYS A 48 -24.14 6.84 -10.05
CA LYS A 48 -22.75 7.26 -9.80
C LYS A 48 -22.62 8.28 -8.67
N GLY A 49 -23.59 9.22 -8.59
CA GLY A 49 -23.63 10.22 -7.53
C GLY A 49 -23.81 9.59 -6.15
N ASP A 50 -24.70 8.60 -6.02
CA ASP A 50 -24.88 7.87 -4.76
C ASP A 50 -23.62 7.12 -4.36
N VAL A 51 -22.94 6.48 -5.31
CA VAL A 51 -21.66 5.79 -5.05
C VAL A 51 -20.60 6.76 -4.58
N ALA A 52 -20.44 7.90 -5.24
CA ALA A 52 -19.48 8.93 -4.83
C ALA A 52 -19.78 9.46 -3.43
N ALA A 53 -21.05 9.69 -3.11
CA ALA A 53 -21.47 10.10 -1.76
C ALA A 53 -21.10 9.06 -0.70
N VAL A 54 -21.41 7.78 -0.93
CA VAL A 54 -21.07 6.68 -0.01
C VAL A 54 -19.56 6.58 0.22
N LEU A 55 -18.75 6.71 -0.83
CA LEU A 55 -17.29 6.67 -0.72
C LEU A 55 -16.75 7.87 0.08
N THR A 56 -17.36 9.04 -0.07
CA THR A 56 -17.00 10.23 0.72
C THR A 56 -17.33 10.02 2.19
N GLU A 57 -18.53 9.57 2.52
CA GLU A 57 -18.92 9.25 3.90
C GLU A 57 -18.05 8.19 4.53
N LEU A 58 -17.71 7.14 3.78
CA LEU A 58 -16.80 6.09 4.23
C LEU A 58 -15.42 6.66 4.62
N ARG A 59 -14.88 7.57 3.81
CA ARG A 59 -13.64 8.29 4.11
C ARG A 59 -13.77 9.10 5.40
N ASP A 60 -14.84 9.85 5.55
CA ASP A 60 -15.01 10.76 6.69
C ASP A 60 -15.20 9.97 7.99
N LEU A 61 -15.95 8.89 7.96
CA LEU A 61 -16.07 7.95 9.09
C LEU A 61 -14.72 7.29 9.45
N CYS A 62 -13.89 6.98 8.44
CA CYS A 62 -12.55 6.45 8.66
C CYS A 62 -11.67 7.47 9.40
N VAL A 63 -11.69 8.73 8.97
CA VAL A 63 -10.96 9.84 9.63
C VAL A 63 -11.42 10.01 11.07
N GLN A 64 -12.74 10.04 11.31
CA GLN A 64 -13.29 10.16 12.64
C GLN A 64 -12.85 9.00 13.55
N ALA A 65 -12.95 7.75 13.07
CA ALA A 65 -12.51 6.59 13.83
C ALA A 65 -11.02 6.68 14.22
N PHE A 66 -10.17 7.18 13.33
CA PHE A 66 -8.75 7.36 13.64
C PHE A 66 -8.49 8.46 14.67
N ILE A 67 -9.22 9.57 14.62
CA ILE A 67 -9.13 10.64 15.64
C ILE A 67 -9.57 10.12 17.02
N GLU A 68 -10.54 9.21 17.06
CA GLU A 68 -10.99 8.54 18.28
C GLU A 68 -10.06 7.42 18.75
N GLY A 69 -8.95 7.17 18.05
CA GLY A 69 -8.00 6.09 18.36
C GLY A 69 -8.52 4.68 18.06
N ARG A 70 -9.50 4.55 17.19
CA ARG A 70 -10.13 3.28 16.81
C ARG A 70 -9.55 2.75 15.51
N ARG A 71 -9.58 1.44 15.34
CA ARG A 71 -9.39 0.81 14.03
C ARG A 71 -10.66 0.96 13.21
N PHE A 72 -10.50 1.11 11.90
CA PHE A 72 -11.62 1.17 10.98
C PHE A 72 -11.76 -0.16 10.24
N TYR A 73 -12.92 -0.78 10.36
CA TYR A 73 -13.22 -2.05 9.71
C TYR A 73 -14.13 -1.82 8.51
N ILE A 74 -13.72 -2.31 7.35
CA ILE A 74 -14.54 -2.36 6.14
C ILE A 74 -14.93 -3.82 5.93
N PRO A 75 -16.21 -4.18 6.06
CA PRO A 75 -16.69 -5.55 5.90
C PRO A 75 -16.19 -6.19 4.61
N GLU A 76 -15.76 -7.45 4.69
CA GLU A 76 -15.26 -8.26 3.58
C GLU A 76 -13.94 -7.76 2.94
N ILE A 77 -13.47 -6.58 3.30
CA ILE A 77 -12.22 -5.99 2.78
C ILE A 77 -11.10 -6.12 3.82
N GLY A 78 -11.32 -5.60 5.04
CA GLY A 78 -10.30 -5.68 6.08
C GLY A 78 -10.28 -4.48 7.03
N TYR A 79 -9.16 -4.34 7.72
CA TYR A 79 -8.96 -3.34 8.77
C TYR A 79 -7.93 -2.30 8.36
N LEU A 80 -8.23 -1.05 8.65
CA LEU A 80 -7.30 0.05 8.61
C LEU A 80 -6.92 0.46 10.04
N SER A 81 -5.66 0.76 10.27
CA SER A 81 -5.16 1.20 11.58
C SER A 81 -4.04 2.20 11.42
N LEU A 82 -3.94 3.15 12.37
CA LEU A 82 -2.83 4.08 12.41
C LEU A 82 -1.52 3.37 12.78
N ALA A 83 -0.43 3.80 12.15
CA ALA A 83 0.92 3.49 12.55
C ALA A 83 1.57 4.77 13.08
N ALA A 84 2.25 4.65 14.21
CA ALA A 84 2.99 5.76 14.81
C ALA A 84 4.49 5.47 14.76
N SER A 85 5.29 6.53 14.71
CA SER A 85 6.74 6.47 14.84
C SER A 85 7.23 7.59 15.75
N LEU A 86 8.42 7.40 16.31
CA LEU A 86 9.10 8.44 17.05
C LEU A 86 9.81 9.39 16.08
N ASN A 87 9.74 10.68 16.38
CA ASN A 87 10.50 11.72 15.71
C ASN A 87 11.61 12.19 16.67
N VAL A 88 12.55 11.28 16.96
CA VAL A 88 13.68 11.54 17.86
C VAL A 88 14.94 11.44 17.05
N ASP A 89 15.81 12.46 17.15
CA ASP A 89 17.17 12.39 16.62
C ASP A 89 17.96 11.36 17.46
N ASP A 90 18.59 10.39 16.80
CA ASP A 90 19.32 9.27 17.41
C ASP A 90 20.45 9.70 18.37
N ASN A 91 20.80 10.99 18.38
CA ASN A 91 21.88 11.54 19.19
C ASN A 91 21.53 11.73 20.68
N ASN A 92 20.31 11.42 21.12
CA ASN A 92 19.85 11.69 22.49
C ASN A 92 19.08 10.48 23.08
N ALA A 93 19.74 9.34 23.14
CA ALA A 93 19.17 8.06 23.61
C ALA A 93 18.63 8.11 25.05
N ASP A 94 19.12 9.02 25.88
CA ASP A 94 18.73 9.15 27.30
C ASP A 94 17.54 10.13 27.51
N ARG A 95 17.03 10.75 26.46
CA ARG A 95 15.91 11.68 26.57
C ARG A 95 14.59 10.92 26.82
N LYS A 96 13.85 11.35 27.83
CA LYS A 96 12.49 10.84 28.07
C LYS A 96 11.56 11.21 26.91
N VAL A 97 11.01 10.21 26.24
CA VAL A 97 10.04 10.35 25.14
C VAL A 97 8.74 10.96 25.68
N THR A 98 8.24 11.98 25.00
CA THR A 98 6.98 12.69 25.29
C THR A 98 5.99 12.52 24.12
N GLY A 99 4.72 12.88 24.32
CA GLY A 99 3.73 12.84 23.26
C GLY A 99 4.05 13.71 22.04
N ASN A 100 4.86 14.76 22.20
CA ASN A 100 5.29 15.64 21.10
C ASN A 100 6.33 14.97 20.18
N ASP A 101 6.94 13.89 20.64
CA ASP A 101 7.92 13.12 19.86
C ASP A 101 7.25 12.03 19.01
N VAL A 102 5.94 11.85 19.15
CA VAL A 102 5.16 10.86 18.41
C VAL A 102 4.52 11.50 17.19
N ARG A 103 4.68 10.86 16.02
CA ARG A 103 4.02 11.26 14.77
C ARG A 103 3.30 10.08 14.14
N ILE A 104 2.29 10.37 13.33
CA ILE A 104 1.65 9.36 12.48
C ILE A 104 2.62 9.02 11.35
N ALA A 105 3.04 7.76 11.28
CA ALA A 105 3.93 7.24 10.25
C ALA A 105 3.16 6.83 8.98
N GLY A 106 1.86 6.48 9.13
CA GLY A 106 1.02 6.08 8.03
C GLY A 106 -0.22 5.32 8.48
N ILE A 107 -0.89 4.71 7.53
CA ILE A 107 -2.05 3.85 7.75
C ILE A 107 -1.69 2.45 7.28
N ASN A 108 -1.82 1.47 8.16
CA ASN A 108 -1.64 0.06 7.86
C ASN A 108 -2.98 -0.55 7.43
N PHE A 109 -2.95 -1.31 6.35
CA PHE A 109 -4.07 -2.12 5.90
C PHE A 109 -3.83 -3.60 6.21
N ARG A 110 -4.79 -4.25 6.86
CA ARG A 110 -4.80 -5.69 7.09
C ARG A 110 -6.02 -6.27 6.38
N PRO A 111 -5.83 -7.01 5.27
CA PRO A 111 -6.92 -7.60 4.53
C PRO A 111 -7.64 -8.68 5.36
N GLU A 112 -8.91 -8.92 5.04
CA GLU A 112 -9.65 -10.05 5.55
C GLU A 112 -9.16 -11.36 4.92
N ALA A 113 -9.18 -12.44 5.68
CA ALA A 113 -8.66 -13.73 5.22
C ALA A 113 -9.46 -14.29 4.03
N SER A 114 -10.76 -14.05 4.00
CA SER A 114 -11.65 -14.40 2.88
C SER A 114 -11.20 -13.73 1.58
N LEU A 115 -10.96 -12.41 1.61
CA LEU A 115 -10.49 -11.66 0.45
C LEU A 115 -9.17 -12.21 -0.10
N VAL A 116 -8.20 -12.47 0.79
CA VAL A 116 -6.89 -13.02 0.40
C VAL A 116 -7.07 -14.40 -0.25
N LYS A 117 -7.94 -15.24 0.32
CA LYS A 117 -8.23 -16.58 -0.18
C LYS A 117 -8.83 -16.53 -1.59
N GLU A 118 -9.85 -15.70 -1.80
CA GLU A 118 -10.52 -15.55 -3.11
C GLU A 118 -9.55 -15.04 -4.18
N VAL A 119 -8.75 -14.00 -3.87
CA VAL A 119 -7.73 -13.50 -4.79
C VAL A 119 -6.72 -14.58 -5.13
N SER A 120 -6.25 -15.35 -4.15
CA SER A 120 -5.28 -16.43 -4.35
C SER A 120 -5.81 -17.54 -5.24
N GLN A 121 -7.09 -17.84 -5.17
CA GLN A 121 -7.75 -18.85 -6.03
C GLN A 121 -7.95 -18.36 -7.47
N GLY A 122 -8.16 -17.04 -7.66
CA GLY A 122 -8.43 -16.43 -8.95
C GLY A 122 -7.19 -16.08 -9.77
N VAL A 123 -6.00 -16.07 -9.15
CA VAL A 123 -4.78 -15.60 -9.79
C VAL A 123 -3.87 -16.77 -10.17
N ARG A 124 -3.34 -16.72 -11.41
CA ARG A 124 -2.24 -17.57 -11.88
C ARG A 124 -1.04 -16.70 -12.24
N PHE A 125 0.14 -17.05 -11.71
CA PHE A 125 1.35 -16.30 -11.95
C PHE A 125 2.05 -16.77 -13.22
N VAL A 126 2.45 -15.82 -14.09
CA VAL A 126 3.21 -16.08 -15.31
C VAL A 126 4.46 -15.22 -15.29
N ARG A 127 5.62 -15.88 -15.41
CA ARG A 127 6.89 -15.18 -15.50
C ARG A 127 7.01 -14.49 -16.85
N THR A 128 7.30 -13.21 -16.84
CA THR A 128 7.66 -12.44 -18.04
C THR A 128 9.17 -12.19 -17.99
N LYS A 129 9.89 -12.64 -19.01
CA LYS A 129 11.29 -12.23 -19.15
C LYS A 129 11.30 -10.79 -19.66
N HIS A 130 11.61 -9.84 -18.79
CA HIS A 130 12.03 -8.53 -19.29
C HIS A 130 13.44 -8.69 -19.87
N SER A 131 13.59 -8.24 -21.13
CA SER A 131 14.91 -8.07 -21.74
C SER A 131 15.77 -7.26 -20.79
N ASN A 132 16.97 -7.74 -20.49
CA ASN A 132 17.98 -7.16 -19.62
C ASN A 132 18.19 -5.65 -19.85
N GLN A 133 17.34 -4.80 -19.31
CA GLN A 133 17.77 -3.51 -18.85
C GLN A 133 17.97 -3.68 -17.34
N SER A 134 19.21 -3.88 -16.96
CA SER A 134 19.70 -3.72 -15.60
C SER A 134 19.41 -2.29 -15.19
N SER A 135 18.19 -2.02 -14.75
CA SER A 135 17.90 -0.81 -14.00
C SER A 135 18.56 -0.99 -12.64
N GLN A 136 19.79 -0.57 -12.55
CA GLN A 136 20.39 -0.13 -11.30
C GLN A 136 19.51 1.03 -10.82
N TYR A 137 18.43 0.71 -10.13
CA TYR A 137 17.75 1.70 -9.30
C TYR A 137 18.71 2.00 -8.16
N THR A 138 19.46 3.06 -8.30
CA THR A 138 20.29 3.61 -7.25
C THR A 138 19.35 4.03 -6.11
N GLU A 139 19.77 3.86 -4.85
CA GLU A 139 19.01 4.32 -3.67
C GLU A 139 18.55 5.78 -3.76
N GLN A 140 19.25 6.59 -4.54
CA GLN A 140 18.88 7.97 -4.86
C GLN A 140 17.56 8.10 -5.65
N GLN A 141 17.27 7.20 -6.58
CA GLN A 141 16.03 7.25 -7.35
C GLN A 141 14.81 6.76 -6.54
N MET A 142 15.02 5.85 -5.59
CA MET A 142 13.97 5.45 -4.65
C MET A 142 13.64 6.58 -3.67
N SER A 143 14.63 7.33 -3.20
CA SER A 143 14.42 8.47 -2.29
C SER A 143 13.73 9.66 -2.98
N GLU A 144 13.94 9.86 -4.27
CA GLU A 144 13.27 10.91 -5.03
C GLU A 144 11.80 10.56 -5.34
N GLN A 145 11.50 9.32 -5.68
CA GLN A 145 10.09 8.90 -5.88
C GLN A 145 9.28 9.01 -4.59
N VAL A 146 9.84 8.60 -3.45
CA VAL A 146 9.16 8.75 -2.14
C VAL A 146 8.96 10.22 -1.78
N LYS A 147 9.91 11.11 -2.10
CA LYS A 147 9.77 12.55 -1.87
C LYS A 147 8.72 13.22 -2.77
N THR A 148 8.47 12.69 -3.95
CA THR A 148 7.44 13.21 -4.86
C THR A 148 6.04 12.86 -4.37
N TYR A 149 5.84 11.66 -3.81
CA TYR A 149 4.56 11.25 -3.22
C TYR A 149 4.20 11.96 -1.90
N LEU A 150 5.18 12.59 -1.24
CA LEU A 150 4.97 13.32 0.01
C LEU A 150 4.78 14.85 -0.19
N LYS A 151 4.79 15.33 -1.45
CA LYS A 151 4.66 16.76 -1.80
C LYS A 151 3.34 17.11 -2.48
N GLU A 152 2.47 16.14 -2.76
CA GLU A 152 1.09 16.33 -3.18
C GLU A 152 0.12 16.02 -2.03
#